data_46d52a0416fe3e2173af8709eb82f8a1
#
_entry.id   46d52a0416fe3e2173af8709eb82f8a1
#
_cell.length_a   1.000
_cell.length_b   1.000
_cell.length_c   1.000
_cell.angle_alpha   90.00
_cell.angle_beta   90.00
_cell.angle_gamma   90.00
#
_symmetry.space_group_name_H-M   'P 1'
#
loop_
_entity.id
_entity.type
_entity.pdbx_description
1 polymer ?
#
loop_
_entity_poly.entity_id
_entity_poly.type
_entity_poly.pdbx_seq_one_letter_code
_entity_poly.pdbx_strand_id
1 'polypeptide(L)'
;MNHQETMTDYLTAFIEGLKNSGVEQAVISPGSRSTPLALLLHRETAIQTFVDVDERSAAFFALGLSKASQKPVVLLCTSGTAAANYYPAICEANISHVPLVVLTTDRPHELRQVGAPQAMEQLQMYQNHVKLFVEMALPEATEEMLNYAYWQGAKGAAFAQQTPAAPVHLNFPLREPLLPDLERKTKSSQQTALFAGQSIL
;
A
#
# COMPACT_ATOMS: atom_id res chain seq x y z
N MET A 1 11.05 20.38 -8.26
CA MET A 1 9.95 19.81 -7.46
C MET A 1 10.47 19.64 -6.04
N ASN A 2 9.72 20.02 -5.02
CA ASN A 2 10.13 19.83 -3.64
C ASN A 2 9.81 18.40 -3.17
N HIS A 3 10.29 17.99 -1.98
CA HIS A 3 10.11 16.63 -1.46
C HIS A 3 8.61 16.26 -1.29
N GLN A 4 7.80 17.18 -0.78
CA GLN A 4 6.36 16.97 -0.56
C GLN A 4 5.62 16.72 -1.89
N GLU A 5 5.89 17.52 -2.91
CA GLU A 5 5.32 17.35 -4.25
C GLU A 5 5.73 16.01 -4.87
N THR A 6 7.02 15.67 -4.78
CA THR A 6 7.58 14.41 -5.29
C THR A 6 6.92 13.19 -4.65
N MET A 7 6.82 13.20 -3.31
CA MET A 7 6.16 12.12 -2.57
C MET A 7 4.67 12.03 -2.92
N THR A 8 3.99 13.16 -3.06
CA THR A 8 2.57 13.20 -3.44
C THR A 8 2.33 12.60 -4.81
N ASP A 9 3.12 12.99 -5.82
CA ASP A 9 2.96 12.47 -7.18
C ASP A 9 3.21 10.95 -7.24
N TYR A 10 4.29 10.49 -6.60
CA TYR A 10 4.66 9.07 -6.56
C TYR A 10 3.58 8.21 -5.89
N LEU A 11 3.11 8.60 -4.71
CA LEU A 11 2.10 7.85 -3.98
C LEU A 11 0.73 7.92 -4.64
N THR A 12 0.39 9.05 -5.29
CA THR A 12 -0.85 9.15 -6.07
C THR A 12 -0.82 8.21 -7.27
N ALA A 13 0.29 8.12 -8.00
CA ALA A 13 0.43 7.16 -9.10
C ALA A 13 0.25 5.71 -8.62
N PHE A 14 0.81 5.36 -7.46
CA PHE A 14 0.60 4.05 -6.85
C PHE A 14 -0.88 3.77 -6.53
N ILE A 15 -1.58 4.74 -5.93
CA ILE A 15 -3.00 4.61 -5.58
C ILE A 15 -3.89 4.52 -6.84
N GLU A 16 -3.54 5.24 -7.91
CA GLU A 16 -4.22 5.08 -9.21
C GLU A 16 -4.07 3.65 -9.75
N GLY A 17 -2.89 3.04 -9.62
CA GLY A 17 -2.67 1.65 -9.99
C GLY A 17 -3.56 0.68 -9.20
N LEU A 18 -3.68 0.87 -7.89
CA LEU A 18 -4.59 0.09 -7.04
C LEU A 18 -6.04 0.21 -7.49
N LYS A 19 -6.53 1.45 -7.64
CA LYS A 19 -7.89 1.76 -8.04
C LYS A 19 -8.24 1.14 -9.40
N ASN A 20 -7.38 1.33 -10.39
CA ASN A 20 -7.60 0.82 -11.74
C ASN A 20 -7.52 -0.72 -11.82
N SER A 21 -7.06 -1.37 -10.76
CA SER A 21 -6.99 -2.83 -10.63
C SER A 21 -8.02 -3.40 -9.64
N GLY A 22 -9.08 -2.64 -9.34
CA GLY A 22 -10.26 -3.13 -8.63
C GLY A 22 -10.25 -2.96 -7.12
N VAL A 23 -9.32 -2.19 -6.55
CA VAL A 23 -9.37 -1.80 -5.13
C VAL A 23 -10.43 -0.72 -4.95
N GLU A 24 -11.42 -1.00 -4.10
CA GLU A 24 -12.52 -0.09 -3.76
C GLU A 24 -12.58 0.22 -2.26
N GLN A 25 -11.81 -0.48 -1.43
CA GLN A 25 -11.85 -0.33 0.03
C GLN A 25 -10.43 -0.35 0.61
N ALA A 26 -10.24 0.45 1.67
CA ALA A 26 -9.01 0.49 2.44
C ALA A 26 -9.30 0.60 3.95
N VAL A 27 -8.62 -0.21 4.74
CA VAL A 27 -8.62 -0.12 6.21
C VAL A 27 -7.28 0.47 6.64
N ILE A 28 -7.33 1.52 7.45
CA ILE A 28 -6.18 2.34 7.85
C ILE A 28 -6.02 2.30 9.36
N SER A 29 -4.88 1.79 9.82
CA SER A 29 -4.43 1.99 11.20
C SER A 29 -3.52 3.23 11.23
N PRO A 30 -3.97 4.34 11.88
CA PRO A 30 -3.29 5.62 11.76
C PRO A 30 -1.93 5.65 12.47
N GLY A 31 -0.98 6.34 11.87
CA GLY A 31 0.34 6.56 12.46
C GLY A 31 1.14 7.55 11.64
N SER A 32 2.18 8.11 12.24
CA SER A 32 2.94 9.20 11.63
C SER A 32 3.53 8.83 10.26
N ARG A 33 4.22 7.66 10.17
CA ARG A 33 4.87 7.25 8.92
C ARG A 33 3.88 6.91 7.80
N SER A 34 2.68 6.43 8.15
CA SER A 34 1.64 6.12 7.17
C SER A 34 0.80 7.35 6.74
N THR A 35 1.00 8.52 7.36
CA THR A 35 0.24 9.74 7.06
C THR A 35 0.11 10.03 5.56
N PRO A 36 1.18 10.00 4.73
CA PRO A 36 1.04 10.35 3.32
C PRO A 36 0.10 9.40 2.58
N LEU A 37 0.26 8.09 2.75
CA LEU A 37 -0.62 7.10 2.13
C LEU A 37 -2.05 7.18 2.66
N ALA A 38 -2.22 7.35 3.98
CA ALA A 38 -3.53 7.46 4.61
C ALA A 38 -4.36 8.63 4.05
N LEU A 39 -3.74 9.81 3.99
CA LEU A 39 -4.41 11.02 3.48
C LEU A 39 -4.71 10.93 1.98
N LEU A 40 -3.80 10.38 1.19
CA LEU A 40 -3.99 10.24 -0.25
C LEU A 40 -5.01 9.15 -0.60
N LEU A 41 -5.07 8.04 0.14
CA LEU A 41 -6.14 7.04 0.01
C LEU A 41 -7.50 7.64 0.38
N HIS A 42 -7.55 8.43 1.46
CA HIS A 42 -8.80 9.09 1.87
C HIS A 42 -9.26 10.16 0.87
N ARG A 43 -8.33 10.84 0.20
CA ARG A 43 -8.64 11.81 -0.87
C ARG A 43 -9.24 11.15 -2.13
N GLU A 44 -8.85 9.90 -2.41
CA GLU A 44 -9.35 9.18 -3.60
C GLU A 44 -10.79 8.72 -3.35
N THR A 45 -11.75 9.40 -3.97
CA THR A 45 -13.18 9.18 -3.73
C THR A 45 -13.70 7.83 -4.20
N ALA A 46 -12.97 7.15 -5.08
CA ALA A 46 -13.31 5.80 -5.54
C ALA A 46 -12.91 4.70 -4.55
N ILE A 47 -12.13 5.03 -3.51
CA ILE A 47 -11.71 4.10 -2.46
C ILE A 47 -12.36 4.51 -1.14
N GLN A 48 -13.29 3.69 -0.64
CA GLN A 48 -13.89 3.87 0.66
C GLN A 48 -12.88 3.53 1.76
N THR A 49 -12.59 4.49 2.66
CA THR A 49 -11.65 4.30 3.76
C THR A 49 -12.36 4.05 5.09
N PHE A 50 -11.81 3.12 5.87
CA PHE A 50 -12.21 2.83 7.24
C PHE A 50 -10.99 3.03 8.14
N VAL A 51 -11.20 3.59 9.34
CA VAL A 51 -10.11 3.83 10.30
C VAL A 51 -10.36 2.96 11.54
N ASP A 52 -9.35 2.18 11.91
CA ASP A 52 -9.33 1.40 13.15
C ASP A 52 -7.95 1.56 13.82
N VAL A 53 -7.96 1.94 15.10
CA VAL A 53 -6.74 2.26 15.85
C VAL A 53 -5.98 1.02 16.34
N ASP A 54 -6.65 -0.13 16.43
CA ASP A 54 -6.02 -1.40 16.77
C ASP A 54 -5.69 -2.18 15.50
N GLU A 55 -4.41 -2.35 15.20
CA GLU A 55 -3.97 -2.98 13.97
C GLU A 55 -4.47 -4.43 13.83
N ARG A 56 -4.53 -5.20 14.90
CA ARG A 56 -5.03 -6.57 14.85
C ARG A 56 -6.49 -6.60 14.46
N SER A 57 -7.32 -5.75 15.07
CA SER A 57 -8.74 -5.61 14.73
C SER A 57 -8.93 -5.13 13.30
N ALA A 58 -8.17 -4.09 12.88
CA ALA A 58 -8.17 -3.56 11.54
C ALA A 58 -7.89 -4.64 10.47
N ALA A 59 -6.90 -5.51 10.74
CA ALA A 59 -6.53 -6.56 9.82
C ALA A 59 -7.63 -7.63 9.66
N PHE A 60 -8.27 -8.05 10.73
CA PHE A 60 -9.41 -8.97 10.64
C PHE A 60 -10.66 -8.31 10.06
N PHE A 61 -10.86 -7.00 10.28
CA PHE A 61 -11.93 -6.25 9.63
C PHE A 61 -11.70 -6.19 8.11
N ALA A 62 -10.48 -5.88 7.66
CA ALA A 62 -10.13 -5.91 6.24
C ALA A 62 -10.31 -7.30 5.62
N LEU A 63 -9.93 -8.37 6.35
CA LEU A 63 -10.19 -9.74 5.95
C LEU A 63 -11.69 -10.01 5.73
N GLY A 64 -12.53 -9.55 6.66
CA GLY A 64 -13.99 -9.68 6.57
C GLY A 64 -14.56 -8.92 5.37
N LEU A 65 -14.12 -7.67 5.13
CA LEU A 65 -14.53 -6.87 3.98
C LEU A 65 -14.16 -7.56 2.65
N SER A 66 -12.93 -8.05 2.53
CA SER A 66 -12.45 -8.73 1.32
C SER A 66 -13.20 -10.05 1.08
N LYS A 67 -13.48 -10.83 2.13
CA LYS A 67 -14.32 -12.03 2.03
C LYS A 67 -15.75 -11.72 1.55
N ALA A 68 -16.34 -10.65 2.05
CA ALA A 68 -17.70 -10.26 1.69
C ALA A 68 -17.82 -9.70 0.28
N SER A 69 -16.85 -8.84 -0.12
CA SER A 69 -16.87 -8.19 -1.43
C SER A 69 -16.28 -9.04 -2.56
N GLN A 70 -15.48 -10.05 -2.24
CA GLN A 70 -14.67 -10.83 -3.18
C GLN A 70 -13.70 -9.95 -4.00
N LYS A 71 -13.29 -8.80 -3.43
CA LYS A 71 -12.37 -7.83 -4.03
C LYS A 71 -11.15 -7.62 -3.14
N PRO A 72 -10.03 -7.14 -3.69
CA PRO A 72 -8.86 -6.82 -2.88
C PRO A 72 -9.14 -5.62 -1.99
N VAL A 73 -8.80 -5.75 -0.73
CA VAL A 73 -8.89 -4.67 0.26
C VAL A 73 -7.49 -4.25 0.67
N VAL A 74 -7.24 -2.94 0.66
CA VAL A 74 -5.99 -2.37 1.18
C VAL A 74 -6.02 -2.39 2.70
N LEU A 75 -4.91 -2.78 3.31
CA LEU A 75 -4.66 -2.71 4.76
C LEU A 75 -3.38 -1.91 4.99
N LEU A 76 -3.48 -0.74 5.63
CA LEU A 76 -2.37 0.20 5.80
C LEU A 76 -2.04 0.43 7.27
N CYS A 77 -0.76 0.29 7.64
CA CYS A 77 -0.25 0.72 8.95
C CYS A 77 1.06 1.50 8.87
N THR A 78 1.43 2.07 10.00
CA THR A 78 2.71 2.72 10.25
C THR A 78 3.85 1.71 10.40
N SER A 79 5.04 2.18 10.71
CA SER A 79 6.25 1.35 10.91
C SER A 79 6.30 0.71 12.30
N GLY A 80 7.20 -0.26 12.44
CA GLY A 80 7.47 -0.94 13.70
C GLY A 80 6.46 -2.05 14.00
N THR A 81 6.15 -2.27 15.27
CA THR A 81 5.28 -3.38 15.71
C THR A 81 3.85 -3.31 15.21
N ALA A 82 3.39 -2.18 14.68
CA ALA A 82 2.12 -2.06 13.97
C ALA A 82 1.99 -3.15 12.88
N ALA A 83 3.01 -3.27 12.05
CA ALA A 83 3.04 -4.29 10.99
C ALA A 83 2.96 -5.73 11.55
N ALA A 84 3.60 -6.01 12.69
CA ALA A 84 3.57 -7.32 13.32
C ALA A 84 2.16 -7.71 13.81
N ASN A 85 1.32 -6.75 14.20
CA ASN A 85 -0.06 -7.01 14.63
C ASN A 85 -0.98 -7.46 13.49
N TYR A 86 -0.61 -7.24 12.23
CA TYR A 86 -1.34 -7.75 11.07
C TYR A 86 -1.15 -9.24 10.82
N TYR A 87 -0.07 -9.84 11.36
CA TYR A 87 0.37 -11.16 10.99
C TYR A 87 -0.70 -12.26 11.15
N PRO A 88 -1.48 -12.32 12.24
CA PRO A 88 -2.52 -13.34 12.39
C PRO A 88 -3.57 -13.32 11.26
N ALA A 89 -4.03 -12.12 10.87
CA ALA A 89 -5.01 -11.98 9.80
C ALA A 89 -4.40 -12.29 8.42
N ILE A 90 -3.12 -11.98 8.20
CA ILE A 90 -2.41 -12.33 6.97
C ILE A 90 -2.28 -13.84 6.83
N CYS A 91 -1.97 -14.56 7.92
CA CYS A 91 -1.95 -16.02 7.92
C CYS A 91 -3.33 -16.60 7.53
N GLU A 92 -4.39 -16.08 8.16
CA GLU A 92 -5.76 -16.51 7.85
C GLU A 92 -6.15 -16.18 6.41
N ALA A 93 -5.80 -14.98 5.90
CA ALA A 93 -6.06 -14.58 4.53
C ALA A 93 -5.37 -15.51 3.51
N ASN A 94 -4.13 -15.92 3.79
CA ASN A 94 -3.38 -16.84 2.94
C ASN A 94 -4.07 -18.22 2.87
N ILE A 95 -4.43 -18.79 4.02
CA ILE A 95 -5.06 -20.12 4.11
C ILE A 95 -6.47 -20.10 3.48
N SER A 96 -7.22 -19.01 3.71
CA SER A 96 -8.59 -18.86 3.23
C SER A 96 -8.70 -18.27 1.82
N HIS A 97 -7.59 -18.05 1.13
CA HIS A 97 -7.52 -17.47 -0.21
C HIS A 97 -8.25 -16.12 -0.33
N VAL A 98 -7.98 -15.22 0.60
CA VAL A 98 -8.58 -13.87 0.65
C VAL A 98 -7.59 -12.83 0.14
N PRO A 99 -7.95 -12.02 -0.88
CA PRO A 99 -7.05 -11.02 -1.46
C PRO A 99 -6.90 -9.81 -0.52
N LEU A 100 -5.75 -9.65 0.11
CA LEU A 100 -5.39 -8.44 0.85
C LEU A 100 -4.17 -7.77 0.22
N VAL A 101 -4.20 -6.44 0.12
CA VAL A 101 -3.04 -5.64 -0.28
C VAL A 101 -2.50 -4.94 0.96
N VAL A 102 -1.49 -5.54 1.57
CA VAL A 102 -0.90 -5.06 2.83
C VAL A 102 0.16 -4.02 2.53
N LEU A 103 -0.06 -2.80 2.99
CA LEU A 103 0.85 -1.66 2.87
C LEU A 103 1.44 -1.36 4.25
N THR A 104 2.73 -1.57 4.42
CA THR A 104 3.46 -1.14 5.60
C THR A 104 4.34 0.05 5.25
N THR A 105 4.44 1.01 6.15
CA THR A 105 5.39 2.10 5.95
C THR A 105 6.61 1.92 6.84
N ASP A 106 7.77 2.37 6.38
CA ASP A 106 9.03 2.08 7.04
C ASP A 106 9.95 3.31 7.07
N ARG A 107 10.98 3.23 7.89
CA ARG A 107 12.11 4.16 7.85
C ARG A 107 12.84 4.02 6.51
N PRO A 108 13.34 5.13 5.94
CA PRO A 108 14.21 5.05 4.77
C PRO A 108 15.51 4.30 5.12
N HIS A 109 16.19 3.80 4.10
CA HIS A 109 17.33 2.89 4.24
C HIS A 109 18.41 3.42 5.19
N GLU A 110 18.68 4.74 5.14
CA GLU A 110 19.69 5.42 5.97
C GLU A 110 19.34 5.48 7.48
N LEU A 111 18.08 5.22 7.83
CA LEU A 111 17.61 5.22 9.23
C LEU A 111 17.38 3.80 9.78
N ARG A 112 17.69 2.76 9.02
CA ARG A 112 17.58 1.38 9.49
C ARG A 112 18.85 0.95 10.22
N GLN A 113 18.69 0.14 11.27
CA GLN A 113 19.80 -0.42 12.07
C GLN A 113 20.74 0.61 12.73
N VAL A 114 20.26 1.85 12.87
CA VAL A 114 21.01 2.95 13.53
C VAL A 114 20.34 3.45 14.81
N GLY A 115 19.42 2.66 15.38
CA GLY A 115 18.71 3.02 16.60
C GLY A 115 17.57 4.02 16.42
N ALA A 116 17.07 4.22 15.19
CA ALA A 116 15.91 5.07 14.96
C ALA A 116 14.69 4.53 15.74
N PRO A 117 13.89 5.42 16.38
CA PRO A 117 12.72 4.97 17.14
C PRO A 117 11.67 4.35 16.21
N GLN A 118 10.92 3.37 16.74
CA GLN A 118 9.85 2.68 16.04
C GLN A 118 10.29 2.09 14.68
N ALA A 119 11.50 1.54 14.64
CA ALA A 119 12.09 0.84 13.50
C ALA A 119 12.34 -0.61 13.88
N MET A 120 12.01 -1.53 12.99
CA MET A 120 12.31 -2.95 13.09
C MET A 120 12.53 -3.51 11.69
N GLU A 121 13.00 -4.76 11.60
CA GLU A 121 13.12 -5.43 10.30
C GLU A 121 11.71 -5.76 9.75
N GLN A 122 11.34 -5.09 8.66
CA GLN A 122 10.05 -5.26 7.99
C GLN A 122 10.17 -5.98 6.64
N LEU A 123 11.41 -6.14 6.14
CA LEU A 123 11.63 -6.83 4.87
C LEU A 123 11.20 -8.28 4.97
N GLN A 124 10.31 -8.69 4.08
CA GLN A 124 9.79 -10.08 4.02
C GLN A 124 9.23 -10.61 5.35
N MET A 125 8.77 -9.73 6.25
CA MET A 125 8.36 -10.14 7.59
C MET A 125 7.21 -11.16 7.61
N TYR A 126 6.38 -11.20 6.56
CA TYR A 126 5.30 -12.18 6.43
C TYR A 126 5.69 -13.45 5.66
N GLN A 127 6.89 -13.50 5.13
CA GLN A 127 7.50 -14.68 4.47
C GLN A 127 6.53 -15.42 3.53
N ASN A 128 6.29 -16.68 3.76
CA ASN A 128 5.46 -17.57 2.93
C ASN A 128 3.96 -17.32 3.07
N HIS A 129 3.54 -16.37 3.92
CA HIS A 129 2.13 -16.02 4.09
C HIS A 129 1.64 -14.93 3.13
N VAL A 130 2.51 -14.45 2.23
CA VAL A 130 2.16 -13.53 1.15
C VAL A 130 2.67 -14.06 -0.19
N LYS A 131 1.88 -13.86 -1.25
CA LYS A 131 2.24 -14.30 -2.62
C LYS A 131 3.32 -13.44 -3.26
N LEU A 132 3.39 -12.18 -2.85
CA LEU A 132 4.31 -11.18 -3.38
C LEU A 132 4.78 -10.31 -2.24
N PHE A 133 6.08 -10.05 -2.20
CA PHE A 133 6.68 -9.00 -1.41
C PHE A 133 7.38 -7.99 -2.32
N VAL A 134 7.19 -6.71 -2.07
CA VAL A 134 7.89 -5.62 -2.75
C VAL A 134 8.40 -4.62 -1.72
N GLU A 135 9.71 -4.41 -1.70
CA GLU A 135 10.28 -3.20 -1.11
C GLU A 135 10.16 -2.08 -2.14
N MET A 136 9.31 -1.09 -1.84
CA MET A 136 9.09 0.03 -2.74
C MET A 136 10.33 0.93 -2.80
N ALA A 137 10.59 1.49 -3.96
CA ALA A 137 11.63 2.52 -4.08
C ALA A 137 11.24 3.79 -3.31
N LEU A 138 12.24 4.54 -2.86
CA LEU A 138 12.01 5.88 -2.32
C LEU A 138 11.30 6.76 -3.35
N PRO A 139 10.35 7.62 -2.93
CA PRO A 139 9.62 8.48 -3.86
C PRO A 139 10.54 9.37 -4.69
N GLU A 140 10.37 9.27 -6.01
CA GLU A 140 10.94 10.16 -7.02
C GLU A 140 9.85 10.49 -8.03
N ALA A 141 9.93 11.67 -8.66
CA ALA A 141 8.90 12.16 -9.58
C ALA A 141 9.40 12.20 -11.04
N THR A 142 10.30 11.29 -11.40
CA THR A 142 10.62 11.04 -12.81
C THR A 142 9.50 10.23 -13.45
N GLU A 143 9.35 10.30 -14.77
CA GLU A 143 8.31 9.56 -15.47
C GLU A 143 8.45 8.05 -15.23
N GLU A 144 9.67 7.53 -15.24
CA GLU A 144 9.95 6.12 -14.98
C GLU A 144 9.52 5.70 -13.57
N MET A 145 9.76 6.56 -12.57
CA MET A 145 9.43 6.23 -11.18
C MET A 145 7.93 6.38 -10.88
N LEU A 146 7.24 7.30 -11.55
CA LEU A 146 5.77 7.37 -11.48
C LEU A 146 5.14 6.15 -12.15
N ASN A 147 5.65 5.73 -13.30
CA ASN A 147 5.25 4.49 -13.96
C ASN A 147 5.51 3.27 -13.09
N TYR A 148 6.70 3.17 -12.49
CA TYR A 148 7.02 2.11 -11.53
C TYR A 148 6.00 2.07 -10.39
N ALA A 149 5.70 3.20 -9.75
CA ALA A 149 4.75 3.27 -8.64
C ALA A 149 3.35 2.81 -9.08
N TYR A 150 2.84 3.32 -10.20
CA TYR A 150 1.57 2.88 -10.77
C TYR A 150 1.53 1.36 -10.99
N TRP A 151 2.55 0.81 -11.63
CA TRP A 151 2.63 -0.61 -11.93
C TRP A 151 2.72 -1.48 -10.68
N GLN A 152 3.42 -1.04 -9.64
CA GLN A 152 3.46 -1.79 -8.38
C GLN A 152 2.09 -1.81 -7.69
N GLY A 153 1.33 -0.73 -7.75
CA GLY A 153 -0.05 -0.70 -7.28
C GLY A 153 -0.95 -1.66 -8.05
N ALA A 154 -0.92 -1.57 -9.39
CA ALA A 154 -1.69 -2.43 -10.27
C ALA A 154 -1.32 -3.91 -10.11
N LYS A 155 -0.03 -4.22 -10.11
CA LYS A 155 0.51 -5.57 -9.91
C LYS A 155 0.11 -6.14 -8.55
N GLY A 156 0.25 -5.35 -7.47
CA GLY A 156 -0.12 -5.79 -6.13
C GLY A 156 -1.58 -6.22 -6.04
N ALA A 157 -2.50 -5.38 -6.55
CA ALA A 157 -3.92 -5.71 -6.57
C ALA A 157 -4.24 -6.91 -7.48
N ALA A 158 -3.64 -6.99 -8.67
CA ALA A 158 -3.85 -8.10 -9.61
C ALA A 158 -3.34 -9.44 -9.03
N PHE A 159 -2.13 -9.45 -8.46
CA PHE A 159 -1.56 -10.67 -7.85
C PHE A 159 -2.36 -11.14 -6.64
N ALA A 160 -2.87 -10.23 -5.81
CA ALA A 160 -3.71 -10.61 -4.68
C ALA A 160 -4.96 -11.38 -5.15
N GLN A 161 -5.57 -10.96 -6.25
CA GLN A 161 -6.79 -11.55 -6.80
C GLN A 161 -6.55 -12.82 -7.64
N GLN A 162 -5.37 -12.95 -8.24
CA GLN A 162 -5.06 -14.08 -9.12
C GLN A 162 -5.19 -15.40 -8.37
N THR A 163 -5.86 -16.38 -8.98
CA THR A 163 -6.11 -17.71 -8.41
C THR A 163 -4.80 -18.51 -8.20
N PRO A 164 -4.58 -19.10 -7.01
CA PRO A 164 -5.35 -18.93 -5.80
C PRO A 164 -5.15 -17.53 -5.22
N ALA A 165 -6.23 -16.84 -4.81
CA ALA A 165 -6.13 -15.52 -4.20
C ALA A 165 -5.37 -15.59 -2.86
N ALA A 166 -4.61 -14.56 -2.53
CA ALA A 166 -3.87 -14.51 -1.27
C ALA A 166 -3.33 -13.09 -1.01
N PRO A 167 -2.88 -12.78 0.21
CA PRO A 167 -2.33 -11.47 0.52
C PRO A 167 -1.00 -11.20 -0.23
N VAL A 168 -0.76 -9.92 -0.49
CA VAL A 168 0.51 -9.37 -0.97
C VAL A 168 1.01 -8.29 -0.01
N HIS A 169 2.31 -8.06 0.04
CA HIS A 169 2.92 -7.10 0.95
C HIS A 169 3.81 -6.11 0.18
N LEU A 170 3.54 -4.81 0.34
CA LEU A 170 4.38 -3.74 -0.19
C LEU A 170 4.85 -2.86 0.98
N ASN A 171 6.16 -2.75 1.16
CA ASN A 171 6.78 -1.97 2.22
C ASN A 171 7.30 -0.64 1.66
N PHE A 172 6.90 0.48 2.27
CA PHE A 172 7.19 1.83 1.78
C PHE A 172 8.21 2.54 2.65
N PRO A 173 9.47 2.65 2.25
CA PRO A 173 10.43 3.54 2.89
C PRO A 173 10.08 4.99 2.56
N LEU A 174 9.81 5.81 3.59
CA LEU A 174 9.40 7.19 3.42
C LEU A 174 10.28 8.13 4.26
N ARG A 175 10.79 9.19 3.63
CA ARG A 175 11.53 10.28 4.29
C ARG A 175 10.59 11.37 4.80
N GLU A 176 10.99 12.05 5.83
CA GLU A 176 10.30 13.27 6.29
C GLU A 176 10.66 14.49 5.42
N PRO A 177 9.77 15.47 5.33
CA PRO A 177 8.45 15.59 5.95
C PRO A 177 7.39 14.69 5.33
N LEU A 178 6.43 14.22 6.16
CA LEU A 178 5.43 13.20 5.77
C LEU A 178 4.08 13.76 5.34
N LEU A 179 3.86 15.06 5.43
CA LEU A 179 2.59 15.64 5.00
C LEU A 179 2.55 15.74 3.47
N PRO A 180 1.58 15.10 2.78
CA PRO A 180 1.44 15.25 1.33
C PRO A 180 0.79 16.59 0.97
N ASP A 181 0.97 17.04 -0.25
CA ASP A 181 0.26 18.19 -0.81
C ASP A 181 -1.12 17.75 -1.31
N LEU A 182 -2.14 17.98 -0.50
CA LEU A 182 -3.51 17.56 -0.82
C LEU A 182 -4.18 18.42 -1.90
N GLU A 183 -3.72 19.66 -2.12
CA GLU A 183 -4.24 20.55 -3.16
C GLU A 183 -3.61 20.26 -4.54
N ARG A 184 -2.55 19.46 -4.56
CA ARG A 184 -1.84 19.14 -5.80
C ARG A 184 -2.73 18.33 -6.74
N LYS A 185 -3.00 18.92 -7.89
CA LYS A 185 -3.59 18.22 -9.03
C LYS A 185 -2.48 17.40 -9.68
N THR A 186 -2.41 16.16 -9.36
CA THR A 186 -1.55 15.22 -10.08
C THR A 186 -2.03 15.16 -11.53
N LYS A 187 -1.11 15.16 -12.48
CA LYS A 187 -1.47 14.88 -13.87
C LYS A 187 -2.04 13.47 -13.87
N SER A 188 -3.37 13.36 -13.97
CA SER A 188 -4.01 12.10 -14.34
C SER A 188 -3.26 11.58 -15.54
N SER A 189 -2.60 10.44 -15.39
CA SER A 189 -1.69 9.99 -16.39
C SER A 189 -2.47 9.74 -17.68
N GLN A 190 -2.11 10.43 -18.76
CA GLN A 190 -2.48 10.02 -20.11
C GLN A 190 -2.09 8.55 -20.38
N GLN A 191 -1.32 7.96 -19.48
CA GLN A 191 -0.88 6.59 -19.42
C GLN A 191 -1.99 5.58 -19.07
N THR A 192 -3.08 5.98 -18.42
CA THR A 192 -4.23 5.08 -18.15
C THR A 192 -4.79 4.49 -19.45
N ALA A 193 -4.70 5.22 -20.56
CA ALA A 193 -5.18 4.76 -21.85
C ALA A 193 -4.23 3.76 -22.55
N LEU A 194 -2.93 3.82 -22.27
CA LEU A 194 -1.94 2.92 -22.88
C LEU A 194 -1.98 1.49 -22.30
N PHE A 195 -2.45 1.31 -21.09
CA PHE A 195 -2.38 0.04 -20.38
C PHE A 195 -3.70 -0.70 -20.24
N ALA A 196 -4.83 -0.07 -20.55
CA ALA A 196 -6.16 -0.69 -20.50
C ALA A 196 -6.34 -1.87 -21.49
N GLY A 197 -5.37 -2.11 -22.35
CA GLY A 197 -5.40 -3.20 -23.34
C GLY A 197 -4.33 -4.28 -23.18
N GLN A 198 -3.44 -4.18 -22.18
CA GLN A 198 -2.42 -5.20 -21.96
C GLN A 198 -2.83 -6.12 -20.81
N SER A 199 -3.15 -7.37 -21.11
CA SER A 199 -3.26 -8.42 -20.10
C SER A 199 -1.89 -8.56 -19.42
N ILE A 200 -1.87 -8.40 -18.10
CA ILE A 200 -0.70 -8.73 -17.29
C ILE A 200 -0.61 -10.27 -17.29
N LEU A 201 0.27 -10.81 -18.11
CA LEU A 201 0.65 -12.23 -18.11
C LEU A 201 1.63 -12.48 -17.00
#